data_518223407f159e69efb91bb2d518d668
#
_entry.id   518223407f159e69efb91bb2d518d668
#
_cell.length_a   1.000
_cell.length_b   1.000
_cell.length_c   1.000
_cell.angle_alpha   90.00
_cell.angle_beta   90.00
_cell.angle_gamma   90.00
#
_symmetry.space_group_name_H-M   'P 1'
#
loop_
_entity.id
_entity.type
_entity.pdbx_description
1 polymer ?
#
loop_
_entity_poly.entity_id
_entity_poly.type
_entity_poly.pdbx_seq_one_letter_code
_entity_poly.pdbx_strand_id
1 'polypeptide(L)'
;IAHQLDFFLNQGSEMLEAMSLLKEKLEGAYAVAAIDIKNESHFYLMRNKSPLLLGQSNSGMFAASDPLALADLTNEFVFLEDGDVAEVSATDYKILDKNQKRAIRKITTIDVSSEAMGKNGYRHFMEKEIYEQPTAILNTLDGRIGGEDVLENIFGQGSNELLAKVERIQIVAAGTSLHAGRVAANWFSAIANLPTQIDYASEYRYKNPYVDKNTLLLTISQSGETADTLGCLLYTSDAADDSLR
;
A
#
# COMPACT_ATOMS: atom_id res chain seq x y z
N ILE A 1 -10.72 -17.43 -6.69
CA ILE A 1 -10.62 -17.63 -5.22
C ILE A 1 -11.86 -18.41 -4.75
N ALA A 2 -13.09 -17.85 -4.79
CA ALA A 2 -14.29 -18.50 -4.26
C ALA A 2 -14.52 -19.91 -4.83
N HIS A 3 -14.48 -20.09 -6.14
CA HIS A 3 -14.64 -21.43 -6.77
C HIS A 3 -13.56 -22.43 -6.33
N GLN A 4 -12.33 -21.97 -6.08
CA GLN A 4 -11.27 -22.87 -5.64
C GLN A 4 -11.45 -23.26 -4.16
N LEU A 5 -11.94 -22.34 -3.32
CA LEU A 5 -12.33 -22.67 -1.95
C LEU A 5 -13.48 -23.67 -1.92
N ASP A 6 -14.54 -23.43 -2.70
CA ASP A 6 -15.68 -24.36 -2.81
C ASP A 6 -15.23 -25.76 -3.27
N PHE A 7 -14.28 -25.82 -4.21
CA PHE A 7 -13.71 -27.10 -4.66
C PHE A 7 -13.04 -27.86 -3.50
N PHE A 8 -12.21 -27.21 -2.68
CA PHE A 8 -11.56 -27.86 -1.54
C PHE A 8 -12.56 -28.26 -0.44
N LEU A 9 -13.55 -27.41 -0.15
CA LEU A 9 -14.61 -27.70 0.81
C LEU A 9 -15.45 -28.90 0.38
N ASN A 10 -15.76 -29.02 -0.91
CA ASN A 10 -16.48 -30.17 -1.47
C ASN A 10 -15.66 -31.48 -1.46
N GLN A 11 -14.32 -31.39 -1.35
CA GLN A 11 -13.42 -32.52 -1.11
C GLN A 11 -13.32 -32.93 0.36
N GLY A 12 -13.97 -32.19 1.26
CA GLY A 12 -14.01 -32.48 2.69
C GLY A 12 -12.98 -31.74 3.54
N SER A 13 -12.23 -30.79 2.95
CA SER A 13 -11.36 -29.91 3.75
C SER A 13 -12.19 -28.95 4.61
N GLU A 14 -11.74 -28.68 5.82
CA GLU A 14 -12.25 -27.58 6.63
C GLU A 14 -11.78 -26.22 6.07
N MET A 15 -12.48 -25.13 6.41
CA MET A 15 -12.26 -23.83 5.78
C MET A 15 -10.83 -23.31 6.01
N LEU A 16 -10.26 -23.47 7.21
CA LEU A 16 -8.87 -23.05 7.50
C LEU A 16 -7.84 -23.83 6.65
N GLU A 17 -8.09 -25.12 6.45
CA GLU A 17 -7.27 -25.97 5.58
C GLU A 17 -7.44 -25.56 4.10
N ALA A 18 -8.69 -25.36 3.65
CA ALA A 18 -8.99 -24.91 2.29
C ALA A 18 -8.32 -23.57 1.96
N MET A 19 -8.29 -22.63 2.90
CA MET A 19 -7.56 -21.36 2.78
C MET A 19 -6.04 -21.58 2.67
N SER A 20 -5.50 -22.54 3.43
CA SER A 20 -4.08 -22.89 3.37
C SER A 20 -3.69 -23.55 2.04
N LEU A 21 -4.54 -24.40 1.51
CA LEU A 21 -4.36 -25.02 0.17
C LEU A 21 -4.50 -23.97 -0.95
N LEU A 22 -5.44 -23.06 -0.80
CA LEU A 22 -5.63 -21.95 -1.75
C LEU A 22 -4.39 -21.06 -1.83
N LYS A 23 -3.76 -20.74 -0.70
CA LYS A 23 -2.54 -19.96 -0.61
C LYS A 23 -1.44 -20.48 -1.54
N GLU A 24 -1.30 -21.80 -1.66
CA GLU A 24 -0.28 -22.44 -2.51
C GLU A 24 -0.58 -22.31 -4.03
N LYS A 25 -1.82 -21.92 -4.37
CA LYS A 25 -2.27 -21.74 -5.76
C LYS A 25 -2.28 -20.29 -6.21
N LEU A 26 -2.20 -19.36 -5.25
CA LEU A 26 -2.28 -17.94 -5.55
C LEU A 26 -0.89 -17.34 -5.73
N GLU A 27 -0.75 -16.54 -6.77
CA GLU A 27 0.44 -15.74 -7.03
C GLU A 27 0.13 -14.25 -6.86
N GLY A 28 1.15 -13.47 -6.51
CA GLY A 28 1.05 -12.01 -6.39
C GLY A 28 0.69 -11.52 -5.00
N ALA A 29 0.23 -10.27 -4.92
CA ALA A 29 -0.15 -9.61 -3.69
C ALA A 29 -1.66 -9.73 -3.47
N TYR A 30 -2.07 -10.15 -2.27
CA TYR A 30 -3.48 -10.27 -1.91
C TYR A 30 -3.72 -10.16 -0.41
N ALA A 31 -4.90 -9.69 -0.06
CA ALA A 31 -5.53 -9.81 1.25
C ALA A 31 -6.96 -10.34 1.03
N VAL A 32 -7.27 -11.47 1.61
CA VAL A 32 -8.55 -12.18 1.41
C VAL A 32 -9.24 -12.35 2.74
N ALA A 33 -10.51 -11.96 2.80
CA ALA A 33 -11.43 -12.33 3.87
C ALA A 33 -12.53 -13.23 3.30
N ALA A 34 -12.85 -14.30 3.99
CA ALA A 34 -13.87 -15.27 3.60
C ALA A 34 -14.76 -15.63 4.77
N ILE A 35 -16.03 -15.90 4.48
CA ILE A 35 -17.02 -16.41 5.43
C ILE A 35 -17.64 -17.67 4.81
N ASP A 36 -17.73 -18.72 5.62
CA ASP A 36 -18.47 -19.92 5.25
C ASP A 36 -19.91 -19.79 5.74
N ILE A 37 -20.86 -19.81 4.82
CA ILE A 37 -22.31 -19.76 5.15
C ILE A 37 -22.78 -20.95 6.00
N LYS A 38 -22.03 -22.05 6.04
CA LYS A 38 -22.30 -23.21 6.90
C LYS A 38 -21.74 -23.05 8.31
N ASN A 39 -20.83 -22.07 8.52
CA ASN A 39 -20.23 -21.75 9.81
C ASN A 39 -20.09 -20.24 9.97
N GLU A 40 -21.22 -19.56 10.21
CA GLU A 40 -21.31 -18.12 10.33
C GLU A 40 -20.65 -17.55 11.61
N SER A 41 -20.18 -18.42 12.52
CA SER A 41 -19.53 -18.01 13.76
C SER A 41 -18.05 -17.61 13.58
N HIS A 42 -17.48 -17.88 12.41
CA HIS A 42 -16.09 -17.59 12.10
C HIS A 42 -15.96 -16.85 10.76
N PHE A 43 -14.93 -16.03 10.66
CA PHE A 43 -14.41 -15.56 9.38
C PHE A 43 -12.94 -15.94 9.25
N TYR A 44 -12.48 -16.01 8.02
CA TYR A 44 -11.15 -16.50 7.69
C TYR A 44 -10.39 -15.46 6.89
N LEU A 45 -9.10 -15.31 7.19
CA LEU A 45 -8.24 -14.31 6.59
C LEU A 45 -7.01 -14.97 5.98
N MET A 46 -6.52 -14.39 4.91
CA MET A 46 -5.28 -14.82 4.28
C MET A 46 -4.57 -13.62 3.67
N ARG A 47 -3.27 -13.52 3.88
CA ARG A 47 -2.48 -12.41 3.42
C ARG A 47 -1.21 -12.85 2.68
N ASN A 48 -0.85 -12.11 1.64
CA ASN A 48 0.47 -12.12 1.04
C ASN A 48 0.76 -10.73 0.45
N LYS A 49 1.78 -10.03 0.92
CA LYS A 49 2.26 -8.70 0.50
C LYS A 49 1.26 -7.54 0.70
N SER A 50 -0.04 -7.76 0.57
CA SER A 50 -1.07 -6.73 0.85
C SER A 50 -1.33 -6.61 2.35
N PRO A 51 -1.57 -5.40 2.89
CA PRO A 51 -1.81 -5.22 4.31
C PRO A 51 -3.11 -5.91 4.76
N LEU A 52 -3.05 -6.54 5.92
CA LEU A 52 -4.20 -7.13 6.60
C LEU A 52 -3.89 -7.27 8.08
N LEU A 53 -4.83 -6.88 8.92
CA LEU A 53 -4.71 -6.92 10.38
C LEU A 53 -6.01 -7.35 11.03
N LEU A 54 -5.90 -7.81 12.26
CA LEU A 54 -7.00 -8.02 13.19
C LEU A 54 -7.05 -6.87 14.20
N GLY A 55 -8.26 -6.42 14.53
CA GLY A 55 -8.53 -5.56 15.67
C GLY A 55 -9.25 -6.37 16.76
N GLN A 56 -8.81 -6.25 17.99
CA GLN A 56 -9.38 -6.94 19.13
C GLN A 56 -10.04 -5.93 20.07
N SER A 57 -11.29 -6.19 20.48
CA SER A 57 -11.97 -5.39 21.50
C SER A 57 -12.93 -6.24 22.34
N ASN A 58 -13.48 -5.65 23.40
CA ASN A 58 -14.51 -6.28 24.22
C ASN A 58 -15.82 -6.56 23.45
N SER A 59 -16.05 -5.87 22.32
CA SER A 59 -17.23 -6.03 21.49
C SER A 59 -17.06 -7.10 20.40
N GLY A 60 -15.85 -7.62 20.20
CA GLY A 60 -15.58 -8.66 19.22
C GLY A 60 -14.24 -8.49 18.51
N MET A 61 -14.06 -9.31 17.48
CA MET A 61 -12.90 -9.30 16.60
C MET A 61 -13.27 -8.69 15.25
N PHE A 62 -12.35 -7.92 14.70
CA PHE A 62 -12.51 -7.18 13.45
C PHE A 62 -11.33 -7.45 12.53
N ALA A 63 -11.52 -7.21 11.23
CA ALA A 63 -10.43 -7.26 10.26
C ALA A 63 -10.46 -6.03 9.34
N ALA A 64 -9.29 -5.51 9.02
CA ALA A 64 -9.11 -4.39 8.10
C ALA A 64 -7.74 -4.43 7.43
N SER A 65 -7.56 -3.64 6.39
CA SER A 65 -6.25 -3.40 5.77
C SER A 65 -5.47 -2.27 6.45
N ASP A 66 -6.15 -1.40 7.23
CA ASP A 66 -5.57 -0.23 7.88
C ASP A 66 -6.14 -0.08 9.31
N PRO A 67 -5.31 0.18 10.34
CA PRO A 67 -5.76 0.44 11.71
C PRO A 67 -6.80 1.57 11.80
N LEU A 68 -6.69 2.59 10.94
CA LEU A 68 -7.62 3.71 10.90
C LEU A 68 -9.07 3.28 10.67
N ALA A 69 -9.29 2.21 9.90
CA ALA A 69 -10.64 1.69 9.63
C ALA A 69 -11.32 1.11 10.88
N LEU A 70 -10.55 0.76 11.90
CA LEU A 70 -11.04 0.15 13.14
C LEU A 70 -10.85 1.02 14.39
N ALA A 71 -10.39 2.23 14.23
CA ALA A 71 -9.96 3.07 15.34
C ALA A 71 -11.09 3.49 16.30
N ASP A 72 -12.33 3.57 15.80
CA ASP A 72 -13.52 3.77 16.65
C ASP A 72 -13.93 2.50 17.42
N LEU A 73 -13.35 1.34 17.10
CA LEU A 73 -13.71 0.04 17.65
C LEU A 73 -12.64 -0.50 18.60
N THR A 74 -11.36 -0.25 18.29
CA THR A 74 -10.24 -0.75 19.09
C THR A 74 -8.95 0.03 18.81
N ASN A 75 -8.03 -0.02 19.80
CA ASN A 75 -6.65 0.42 19.66
C ASN A 75 -5.64 -0.75 19.76
N GLU A 76 -6.13 -1.99 19.84
CA GLU A 76 -5.29 -3.20 19.89
C GLU A 76 -5.35 -3.95 18.57
N PHE A 77 -4.19 -4.09 17.93
CA PHE A 77 -4.07 -4.66 16.60
C PHE A 77 -3.08 -5.81 16.54
N VAL A 78 -3.41 -6.82 15.74
CA VAL A 78 -2.54 -7.94 15.39
C VAL A 78 -2.29 -7.88 13.90
N PHE A 79 -1.06 -7.54 13.51
CA PHE A 79 -0.66 -7.50 12.10
C PHE A 79 -0.34 -8.91 11.62
N LEU A 80 -1.04 -9.34 10.57
CA LEU A 80 -0.71 -10.59 9.91
C LEU A 80 0.58 -10.43 9.09
N GLU A 81 1.37 -11.48 9.01
CA GLU A 81 2.58 -11.55 8.18
C GLU A 81 2.31 -12.24 6.85
N ASP A 82 3.24 -12.11 5.89
CA ASP A 82 3.09 -12.73 4.58
C ASP A 82 3.03 -14.25 4.67
N GLY A 83 1.98 -14.80 4.08
CA GLY A 83 1.67 -16.22 4.11
C GLY A 83 0.87 -16.67 5.33
N ASP A 84 0.45 -15.75 6.21
CA ASP A 84 -0.46 -16.07 7.30
C ASP A 84 -1.86 -16.41 6.78
N VAL A 85 -2.46 -17.40 7.44
CA VAL A 85 -3.87 -17.75 7.33
C VAL A 85 -4.46 -17.73 8.73
N ALA A 86 -5.56 -17.04 8.93
CA ALA A 86 -6.20 -16.94 10.23
C ALA A 86 -7.66 -17.39 10.20
N GLU A 87 -8.08 -18.07 11.26
CA GLU A 87 -9.45 -18.35 11.63
C GLU A 87 -9.81 -17.45 12.81
N VAL A 88 -10.90 -16.74 12.71
CA VAL A 88 -11.29 -15.71 13.69
C VAL A 88 -12.73 -15.92 14.09
N SER A 89 -12.96 -16.08 15.40
CA SER A 89 -14.28 -16.10 16.04
C SER A 89 -14.62 -14.73 16.62
N ALA A 90 -15.75 -14.61 17.28
CA ALA A 90 -16.11 -13.37 17.97
C ALA A 90 -15.15 -12.99 19.11
N THR A 91 -14.46 -13.94 19.72
CA THR A 91 -13.66 -13.73 20.95
C THR A 91 -12.23 -14.23 20.88
N ASP A 92 -11.87 -14.97 19.86
CA ASP A 92 -10.54 -15.60 19.74
C ASP A 92 -10.13 -15.75 18.27
N TYR A 93 -8.84 -15.97 18.05
CA TYR A 93 -8.28 -16.22 16.74
C TYR A 93 -7.17 -17.26 16.77
N LYS A 94 -6.98 -17.92 15.65
CA LYS A 94 -5.90 -18.86 15.40
C LYS A 94 -5.20 -18.51 14.10
N ILE A 95 -3.88 -18.34 14.14
CA ILE A 95 -3.05 -18.02 12.98
C ILE A 95 -2.16 -19.20 12.66
N LEU A 96 -2.11 -19.58 11.39
CA LEU A 96 -1.12 -20.47 10.80
C LEU A 96 -0.15 -19.64 9.96
N ASP A 97 1.15 -19.85 10.14
CA ASP A 97 2.19 -19.19 9.37
C ASP A 97 2.33 -19.75 7.93
N LYS A 98 3.27 -19.25 7.18
CA LYS A 98 3.60 -19.74 5.83
C LYS A 98 3.92 -21.24 5.77
N ASN A 99 4.36 -21.85 6.88
CA ASN A 99 4.71 -23.25 7.00
C ASN A 99 3.57 -24.09 7.60
N GLN A 100 2.35 -23.54 7.70
CA GLN A 100 1.16 -24.16 8.29
C GLN A 100 1.33 -24.49 9.79
N LYS A 101 2.24 -23.82 10.50
CA LYS A 101 2.41 -23.96 11.94
C LYS A 101 1.65 -22.86 12.67
N ARG A 102 1.12 -23.21 13.85
CA ARG A 102 0.47 -22.22 14.71
C ARG A 102 1.46 -21.10 15.06
N ALA A 103 1.08 -19.87 14.76
CA ALA A 103 1.87 -18.68 15.00
C ALA A 103 1.17 -17.77 16.01
N ILE A 104 1.99 -17.09 16.83
CA ILE A 104 1.54 -16.03 17.71
C ILE A 104 2.12 -14.73 17.16
N ARG A 105 1.25 -13.74 16.90
CA ARG A 105 1.65 -12.41 16.46
C ARG A 105 1.53 -11.43 17.63
N LYS A 106 2.40 -10.43 17.63
CA LYS A 106 2.42 -9.41 18.69
C LYS A 106 1.16 -8.54 18.59
N ILE A 107 0.48 -8.34 19.73
CA ILE A 107 -0.54 -7.30 19.84
C ILE A 107 0.18 -5.96 19.93
N THR A 108 -0.19 -5.03 19.07
CA THR A 108 0.36 -3.67 19.03
C THR A 108 -0.74 -2.70 19.39
N THR A 109 -0.53 -1.89 20.41
CA THR A 109 -1.43 -0.78 20.75
C THR A 109 -1.02 0.43 19.93
N ILE A 110 -1.96 0.98 19.16
CA ILE A 110 -1.79 2.20 18.39
C ILE A 110 -2.79 3.21 18.93
N ASP A 111 -2.27 4.30 19.47
CA ASP A 111 -3.10 5.43 19.85
C ASP A 111 -3.40 6.26 18.59
N VAL A 112 -4.51 5.94 17.99
CA VAL A 112 -4.98 6.68 16.81
C VAL A 112 -5.80 7.85 17.36
N SER A 113 -5.18 9.03 17.41
CA SER A 113 -5.86 10.21 17.96
C SER A 113 -7.17 10.48 17.21
N SER A 114 -8.25 10.60 17.97
CA SER A 114 -9.59 10.88 17.45
C SER A 114 -9.68 12.16 16.62
N GLU A 115 -8.73 13.08 16.79
CA GLU A 115 -8.64 14.34 16.03
C GLU A 115 -8.22 14.09 14.57
N ALA A 116 -7.29 13.18 14.31
CA ALA A 116 -6.87 12.84 12.94
C ALA A 116 -7.98 12.13 12.16
N MET A 117 -8.87 11.41 12.85
CA MET A 117 -9.95 10.61 12.26
C MET A 117 -11.30 11.29 12.23
N GLY A 118 -11.52 12.32 13.06
CA GLY A 118 -12.76 13.03 13.11
C GLY A 118 -13.03 13.76 11.79
N LYS A 119 -14.29 13.79 11.36
CA LYS A 119 -14.70 14.62 10.23
C LYS A 119 -14.63 16.13 10.53
N ASN A 120 -14.28 16.50 11.76
CA ASN A 120 -14.11 17.90 12.22
C ASN A 120 -15.27 18.82 11.80
N GLY A 121 -16.51 18.31 11.87
CA GLY A 121 -17.72 19.04 11.46
C GLY A 121 -18.09 18.92 9.99
N TYR A 122 -17.25 18.32 9.15
CA TYR A 122 -17.56 18.08 7.74
C TYR A 122 -18.48 16.86 7.56
N ARG A 123 -19.32 16.91 6.54
CA ARG A 123 -20.24 15.82 6.23
C ARG A 123 -19.52 14.56 5.71
N HIS A 124 -18.45 14.76 4.94
CA HIS A 124 -17.66 13.71 4.28
C HIS A 124 -16.17 13.92 4.50
N PHE A 125 -15.37 12.84 4.56
CA PHE A 125 -13.93 12.94 4.66
C PHE A 125 -13.30 13.68 3.48
N MET A 126 -13.77 13.43 2.26
CA MET A 126 -13.29 14.15 1.08
C MET A 126 -13.53 15.67 1.19
N GLU A 127 -14.64 16.10 1.74
CA GLU A 127 -14.92 17.52 1.99
C GLU A 127 -13.92 18.10 3.00
N LYS A 128 -13.67 17.40 4.11
CA LYS A 128 -12.62 17.75 5.08
C LYS A 128 -11.27 17.89 4.41
N GLU A 129 -10.83 16.90 3.64
CA GLU A 129 -9.53 16.87 2.94
C GLU A 129 -9.40 18.04 1.95
N ILE A 130 -10.47 18.40 1.24
CA ILE A 130 -10.48 19.58 0.35
C ILE A 130 -10.16 20.87 1.13
N TYR A 131 -10.77 21.06 2.29
CA TYR A 131 -10.56 22.26 3.10
C TYR A 131 -9.25 22.23 3.91
N GLU A 132 -8.68 21.06 4.15
CA GLU A 132 -7.39 20.88 4.81
C GLU A 132 -6.18 21.12 3.88
N GLN A 133 -6.37 21.16 2.56
CA GLN A 133 -5.27 21.32 1.59
C GLN A 133 -4.30 22.47 1.92
N PRO A 134 -4.72 23.70 2.31
CA PRO A 134 -3.79 24.76 2.63
C PRO A 134 -2.84 24.39 3.77
N THR A 135 -3.37 23.79 4.83
CA THR A 135 -2.57 23.34 5.98
C THR A 135 -1.67 22.15 5.61
N ALA A 136 -2.18 21.19 4.84
CA ALA A 136 -1.42 20.04 4.37
C ALA A 136 -0.23 20.47 3.49
N ILE A 137 -0.42 21.47 2.62
CA ILE A 137 0.64 22.02 1.79
C ILE A 137 1.71 22.69 2.67
N LEU A 138 1.31 23.54 3.62
CA LEU A 138 2.25 24.19 4.53
C LEU A 138 3.07 23.15 5.32
N ASN A 139 2.43 22.15 5.89
CA ASN A 139 3.09 21.07 6.63
C ASN A 139 4.03 20.26 5.73
N THR A 140 3.67 20.06 4.46
CA THR A 140 4.52 19.35 3.49
C THR A 140 5.77 20.16 3.14
N LEU A 141 5.66 21.48 3.08
CA LEU A 141 6.77 22.36 2.73
C LEU A 141 7.66 22.71 3.92
N ASP A 142 7.15 22.51 5.15
CA ASP A 142 7.91 22.79 6.37
C ASP A 142 9.20 21.95 6.42
N GLY A 143 10.31 22.61 6.71
CA GLY A 143 11.64 21.97 6.70
C GLY A 143 12.18 21.59 5.31
N ARG A 144 11.48 21.95 4.22
CA ARG A 144 11.93 21.68 2.84
C ARG A 144 12.23 22.94 2.03
N ILE A 145 11.68 24.08 2.46
CA ILE A 145 11.90 25.38 1.84
C ILE A 145 12.55 26.31 2.86
N GLY A 146 13.62 27.00 2.47
CA GLY A 146 14.30 28.02 3.25
C GLY A 146 14.34 29.33 2.49
N GLY A 147 13.49 30.32 2.89
CA GLY A 147 13.32 31.53 2.13
C GLY A 147 12.61 31.30 0.80
N GLU A 148 13.25 31.62 -0.33
CA GLU A 148 12.72 31.39 -1.69
C GLU A 148 13.27 30.09 -2.33
N ASP A 149 14.18 29.38 -1.65
CA ASP A 149 14.89 28.25 -2.21
C ASP A 149 14.46 26.92 -1.55
N VAL A 150 14.55 25.84 -2.32
CA VAL A 150 14.44 24.47 -1.81
C VAL A 150 15.73 24.12 -1.08
N LEU A 151 15.62 23.59 0.15
CA LEU A 151 16.79 23.24 0.95
C LEU A 151 17.63 22.16 0.26
N GLU A 152 18.95 22.29 0.33
CA GLU A 152 19.88 21.32 -0.22
C GLU A 152 19.67 19.93 0.42
N ASN A 153 19.85 18.90 -0.40
CA ASN A 153 19.82 17.51 0.05
C ASN A 153 18.49 17.02 0.69
N ILE A 154 17.35 17.67 0.41
CA ILE A 154 16.03 17.19 0.89
C ILE A 154 15.70 15.79 0.40
N PHE A 155 16.28 15.34 -0.69
CA PHE A 155 16.17 14.00 -1.25
C PHE A 155 17.33 13.06 -0.86
N GLY A 156 18.16 13.48 0.09
CA GLY A 156 19.33 12.73 0.56
C GLY A 156 20.66 13.32 0.08
N GLN A 157 21.73 12.84 0.71
CA GLN A 157 23.07 13.35 0.43
C GLN A 157 23.47 13.02 -1.03
N GLY A 158 24.00 14.00 -1.76
CA GLY A 158 24.41 13.87 -3.16
C GLY A 158 23.25 13.96 -4.17
N SER A 159 22.02 14.16 -3.73
CA SER A 159 20.86 14.29 -4.63
C SER A 159 20.97 15.45 -5.61
N ASN A 160 21.55 16.56 -5.22
CA ASN A 160 21.72 17.74 -6.09
C ASN A 160 22.60 17.44 -7.30
N GLU A 161 23.67 16.65 -7.11
CA GLU A 161 24.57 16.24 -8.21
C GLU A 161 23.88 15.27 -9.19
N LEU A 162 23.00 14.42 -8.69
CA LEU A 162 22.20 13.52 -9.52
C LEU A 162 21.12 14.28 -10.28
N LEU A 163 20.40 15.15 -9.61
CA LEU A 163 19.33 15.96 -10.22
C LEU A 163 19.87 16.90 -11.31
N ALA A 164 21.08 17.45 -11.13
CA ALA A 164 21.74 18.28 -12.15
C ALA A 164 22.05 17.56 -13.48
N LYS A 165 22.04 16.22 -13.49
CA LYS A 165 22.29 15.38 -14.70
C LYS A 165 21.00 14.93 -15.37
N VAL A 166 19.83 15.24 -14.79
CA VAL A 166 18.55 14.84 -15.32
C VAL A 166 18.22 15.61 -16.60
N GLU A 167 17.97 14.89 -17.68
CA GLU A 167 17.62 15.45 -18.97
C GLU A 167 16.14 15.20 -19.34
N ARG A 168 15.49 14.27 -18.65
CA ARG A 168 14.07 13.95 -18.82
C ARG A 168 13.48 13.30 -17.58
N ILE A 169 12.17 13.33 -17.48
CA ILE A 169 11.44 12.72 -16.37
C ILE A 169 10.43 11.69 -16.93
N GLN A 170 10.41 10.54 -16.30
CA GLN A 170 9.38 9.52 -16.47
C GLN A 170 8.57 9.45 -15.18
N ILE A 171 7.29 9.80 -15.22
CA ILE A 171 6.38 9.68 -14.08
C ILE A 171 5.59 8.38 -14.22
N VAL A 172 5.49 7.63 -13.14
CA VAL A 172 4.72 6.38 -13.09
C VAL A 172 3.84 6.39 -11.86
N ALA A 173 2.54 6.27 -12.04
CA ALA A 173 1.56 6.32 -10.95
C ALA A 173 0.26 5.60 -11.31
N ALA A 174 -0.64 5.46 -10.33
CA ALA A 174 -1.97 4.91 -10.50
C ALA A 174 -3.04 5.82 -9.85
N GLY A 175 -4.28 5.71 -10.29
CA GLY A 175 -5.42 6.42 -9.70
C GLY A 175 -5.24 7.93 -9.65
N THR A 176 -5.59 8.54 -8.52
CA THR A 176 -5.49 10.01 -8.32
C THR A 176 -4.07 10.50 -8.31
N SER A 177 -3.09 9.68 -7.90
CA SER A 177 -1.67 9.98 -7.99
C SER A 177 -1.21 10.21 -9.44
N LEU A 178 -1.78 9.49 -10.42
CA LEU A 178 -1.52 9.74 -11.84
C LEU A 178 -2.01 11.13 -12.28
N HIS A 179 -3.15 11.59 -11.76
CA HIS A 179 -3.66 12.93 -12.08
C HIS A 179 -2.76 14.02 -11.51
N ALA A 180 -2.26 13.85 -10.29
CA ALA A 180 -1.24 14.75 -9.71
C ALA A 180 0.03 14.74 -10.58
N GLY A 181 0.48 13.57 -11.02
CA GLY A 181 1.61 13.41 -11.93
C GLY A 181 1.41 14.12 -13.27
N ARG A 182 0.19 14.15 -13.83
CA ARG A 182 -0.12 14.89 -15.06
C ARG A 182 0.05 16.40 -14.90
N VAL A 183 -0.36 16.94 -13.75
CA VAL A 183 -0.13 18.35 -13.43
C VAL A 183 1.36 18.63 -13.30
N ALA A 184 2.08 17.80 -12.54
CA ALA A 184 3.52 17.91 -12.37
C ALA A 184 4.28 17.81 -13.71
N ALA A 185 3.87 16.92 -14.63
CA ALA A 185 4.48 16.80 -15.95
C ALA A 185 4.39 18.11 -16.76
N ASN A 186 3.24 18.79 -16.68
CA ASN A 186 3.09 20.10 -17.31
C ASN A 186 4.04 21.14 -16.69
N TRP A 187 4.19 21.14 -15.37
CA TRP A 187 5.09 22.07 -14.70
C TRP A 187 6.57 21.78 -15.00
N PHE A 188 6.99 20.53 -14.97
CA PHE A 188 8.36 20.16 -15.36
C PHE A 188 8.68 20.59 -16.78
N SER A 189 7.77 20.36 -17.73
CA SER A 189 7.96 20.79 -19.11
C SER A 189 7.96 22.32 -19.27
N ALA A 190 7.01 23.02 -18.63
CA ALA A 190 6.84 24.46 -18.84
C ALA A 190 7.83 25.31 -18.03
N ILE A 191 8.18 24.90 -16.81
CA ILE A 191 9.00 25.70 -15.87
C ILE A 191 10.47 25.24 -15.93
N ALA A 192 10.71 23.92 -15.85
CA ALA A 192 12.06 23.38 -15.82
C ALA A 192 12.61 23.05 -17.22
N ASN A 193 11.79 23.18 -18.27
CA ASN A 193 12.14 22.80 -19.65
C ASN A 193 12.66 21.36 -19.77
N LEU A 194 12.13 20.46 -18.93
CA LEU A 194 12.47 19.03 -18.93
C LEU A 194 11.38 18.24 -19.63
N PRO A 195 11.70 17.50 -20.70
CA PRO A 195 10.77 16.57 -21.34
C PRO A 195 10.26 15.57 -20.29
N THR A 196 8.93 15.50 -20.13
CA THR A 196 8.31 14.66 -19.10
C THR A 196 7.25 13.78 -19.73
N GLN A 197 7.35 12.49 -19.50
CA GLN A 197 6.36 11.49 -19.86
C GLN A 197 5.67 10.95 -18.61
N ILE A 198 4.42 10.51 -18.77
CA ILE A 198 3.66 9.90 -17.69
C ILE A 198 2.92 8.66 -18.18
N ASP A 199 3.04 7.57 -17.44
CA ASP A 199 2.38 6.31 -17.72
C ASP A 199 1.61 5.79 -16.51
N TYR A 200 0.58 4.99 -16.77
CA TYR A 200 -0.04 4.16 -15.75
C TYR A 200 0.95 3.09 -15.27
N ALA A 201 1.06 2.92 -13.96
CA ALA A 201 1.95 1.91 -13.37
C ALA A 201 1.65 0.49 -13.88
N SER A 202 0.36 0.14 -14.01
CA SER A 202 -0.08 -1.14 -14.58
C SER A 202 0.37 -1.36 -16.01
N GLU A 203 0.44 -0.30 -16.83
CA GLU A 203 0.89 -0.39 -18.20
C GLU A 203 2.41 -0.36 -18.33
N TYR A 204 3.05 0.56 -17.60
CA TYR A 204 4.50 0.74 -17.63
C TYR A 204 5.25 -0.54 -17.25
N ARG A 205 4.78 -1.24 -16.23
CA ARG A 205 5.35 -2.49 -15.74
C ARG A 205 5.49 -3.56 -16.82
N TYR A 206 4.57 -3.61 -17.79
CA TYR A 206 4.54 -4.65 -18.82
C TYR A 206 5.04 -4.20 -20.19
N LYS A 207 5.30 -2.89 -20.37
CA LYS A 207 5.76 -2.34 -21.65
C LYS A 207 7.23 -2.60 -21.97
N ASN A 208 8.03 -3.01 -20.97
CA ASN A 208 9.49 -3.11 -21.08
C ASN A 208 10.11 -1.84 -21.71
N PRO A 209 9.91 -0.66 -21.11
CA PRO A 209 10.26 0.61 -21.74
C PRO A 209 11.76 0.79 -21.83
N TYR A 210 12.23 1.39 -22.90
CA TYR A 210 13.59 1.90 -22.96
C TYR A 210 13.73 3.11 -22.04
N VAL A 211 14.65 3.03 -21.10
CA VAL A 211 14.96 4.12 -20.14
C VAL A 211 16.38 4.63 -20.43
N ASP A 212 16.47 5.89 -20.82
CA ASP A 212 17.73 6.57 -21.03
C ASP A 212 18.45 6.84 -19.71
N LYS A 213 19.80 6.84 -19.71
CA LYS A 213 20.62 6.97 -18.50
C LYS A 213 20.38 8.25 -17.68
N ASN A 214 19.98 9.34 -18.34
CA ASN A 214 19.72 10.64 -17.70
C ASN A 214 18.21 10.85 -17.43
N THR A 215 17.46 9.77 -17.32
CA THR A 215 16.02 9.82 -17.00
C THR A 215 15.79 9.68 -15.50
N LEU A 216 15.12 10.64 -14.89
CA LEU A 216 14.58 10.50 -13.54
C LEU A 216 13.27 9.73 -13.58
N LEU A 217 13.22 8.56 -12.98
CA LEU A 217 11.98 7.86 -12.71
C LEU A 217 11.34 8.41 -11.43
N LEU A 218 10.16 9.00 -11.55
CA LEU A 218 9.38 9.53 -10.44
C LEU A 218 8.14 8.68 -10.22
N THR A 219 8.04 8.03 -9.08
CA THR A 219 6.84 7.28 -8.69
C THR A 219 6.03 8.08 -7.67
N ILE A 220 4.70 8.09 -7.84
CA ILE A 220 3.80 8.79 -6.92
C ILE A 220 2.81 7.78 -6.35
N SER A 221 2.83 7.61 -5.03
CA SER A 221 1.91 6.74 -4.30
C SER A 221 1.56 7.36 -2.94
N GLN A 222 0.27 7.36 -2.58
CA GLN A 222 -0.19 7.81 -1.27
C GLN A 222 0.10 6.75 -0.21
N SER A 223 -0.20 5.48 -0.48
CA SER A 223 -0.02 4.38 0.48
C SER A 223 1.43 3.87 0.54
N GLY A 224 2.25 4.15 -0.48
CA GLY A 224 3.56 3.51 -0.65
C GLY A 224 3.50 2.01 -0.98
N GLU A 225 2.31 1.42 -1.06
CA GLU A 225 2.10 -0.04 -1.22
C GLU A 225 1.43 -0.43 -2.54
N THR A 226 1.23 0.52 -3.46
CA THR A 226 0.62 0.22 -4.78
C THR A 226 1.50 -0.76 -5.55
N ALA A 227 1.06 -2.00 -5.68
CA ALA A 227 1.85 -3.12 -6.18
C ALA A 227 2.48 -2.87 -7.56
N ASP A 228 1.74 -2.28 -8.49
CA ASP A 228 2.27 -1.95 -9.82
C ASP A 228 3.31 -0.84 -9.77
N THR A 229 3.11 0.18 -8.92
CA THR A 229 4.07 1.27 -8.74
C THR A 229 5.38 0.77 -8.15
N LEU A 230 5.30 -0.07 -7.10
CA LEU A 230 6.47 -0.73 -6.52
C LEU A 230 7.15 -1.68 -7.52
N GLY A 231 6.37 -2.43 -8.29
CA GLY A 231 6.89 -3.30 -9.35
C GLY A 231 7.67 -2.54 -10.41
N CYS A 232 7.22 -1.36 -10.81
CA CYS A 232 7.95 -0.49 -11.75
C CYS A 232 9.29 -0.01 -11.16
N LEU A 233 9.30 0.37 -9.88
CA LEU A 233 10.50 0.85 -9.20
C LEU A 233 11.58 -0.25 -9.10
N LEU A 234 11.18 -1.46 -8.71
CA LEU A 234 12.09 -2.60 -8.60
C LEU A 234 12.66 -2.99 -9.97
N TYR A 235 11.80 -3.08 -10.99
CA TYR A 235 12.23 -3.42 -12.35
C TYR A 235 13.25 -2.44 -12.93
N THR A 236 13.08 -1.15 -12.70
CA THR A 236 13.99 -0.12 -13.21
C THR A 236 15.29 -0.05 -12.41
N SER A 237 15.30 -0.38 -11.12
CA SER A 237 16.53 -0.47 -10.33
C SER A 237 17.39 -1.67 -10.74
N ASP A 238 16.78 -2.85 -10.97
CA ASP A 238 17.48 -4.04 -11.47
C ASP A 238 18.08 -3.82 -12.86
N ALA A 239 17.34 -3.13 -13.76
CA ALA A 239 17.84 -2.79 -15.09
C ALA A 239 19.01 -1.78 -15.04
N ALA A 240 19.07 -0.91 -14.05
CA ALA A 240 20.19 0.00 -13.84
C ALA A 240 21.45 -0.74 -13.36
N ASP A 241 21.29 -1.75 -12.50
CA ASP A 241 22.38 -2.57 -12.01
C ASP A 241 22.97 -3.50 -13.11
N ASP A 242 22.14 -4.04 -13.99
CA ASP A 242 22.57 -4.86 -15.12
C ASP A 242 23.34 -4.07 -16.19
N SER A 243 23.15 -2.75 -16.26
CA SER A 243 23.88 -1.89 -17.19
C SER A 243 25.32 -1.57 -16.75
N LEU A 244 25.70 -1.99 -15.53
CA LEU A 244 27.03 -1.84 -14.95
C LEU A 244 27.86 -3.13 -15.00
N ARG A 245 27.32 -4.21 -15.59
CA ARG A 245 28.04 -5.46 -15.92
C ARG A 245 28.30 -5.54 -17.41
#